data_48854c4ddeda942af3ff7b31e23ad454
#
_entry.id   48854c4ddeda942af3ff7b31e23ad454
#
_cell.length_a   1.000
_cell.length_b   1.000
_cell.length_c   1.000
_cell.angle_alpha   90.00
_cell.angle_beta   90.00
_cell.angle_gamma   90.00
#
_symmetry.space_group_name_H-M   'P 1'
#
loop_
_entity.id
_entity.type
_entity.pdbx_description
1 polymer ?
#
loop_
_entity_poly.entity_id
_entity_poly.type
_entity_poly.pdbx_seq_one_letter_code
_entity_poly.pdbx_strand_id
1 'polypeptide(L)'
;LYRSVLKAAAEQGISVLMEIVLPQAEKSCNMPTFLVNRKVDGLIFMGEISRRYLATAVQTGVPFMLLDFYDDAIAADCVLSDNTSGSYTMTEHLISTGRRNIGFVGSVLSTSSIMDRYLGYVKAMLRAGLPIRDDWRLEDRDDQGKFMPFSLPHEMPDAFVCNCDAVAYNLVETLKRNGYRVPQDVAVTGYDDYRYSTLCSPQLTSYRVDLDGMAKTAVAQLRRKMAHKPAIAP
;
A
#
# COMPACT_ATOMS: atom_id res chain seq x y z
N LEU A 1 -4.06 -5.92 -8.12
CA LEU A 1 -2.89 -6.78 -7.86
C LEU A 1 -3.23 -8.27 -8.03
N TYR A 2 -4.26 -8.84 -7.36
CA TYR A 2 -4.62 -10.26 -7.47
C TYR A 2 -4.83 -10.72 -8.94
N ARG A 3 -5.58 -9.95 -9.75
CA ARG A 3 -5.77 -10.28 -11.18
C ARG A 3 -4.45 -10.33 -11.96
N SER A 4 -3.52 -9.44 -11.62
CA SER A 4 -2.18 -9.44 -12.25
C SER A 4 -1.38 -10.69 -11.85
N VAL A 5 -1.50 -11.14 -10.59
CA VAL A 5 -0.88 -12.40 -10.14
C VAL A 5 -1.45 -13.60 -10.89
N LEU A 6 -2.79 -13.69 -11.01
CA LEU A 6 -3.43 -14.76 -11.79
C LEU A 6 -2.94 -14.81 -13.24
N LYS A 7 -2.86 -13.65 -13.89
CA LYS A 7 -2.36 -13.54 -15.26
C LYS A 7 -0.90 -13.98 -15.37
N ALA A 8 -0.04 -13.45 -14.50
CA ALA A 8 1.38 -13.80 -14.50
C ALA A 8 1.64 -15.29 -14.22
N ALA A 9 0.85 -15.90 -13.33
CA ALA A 9 0.92 -17.32 -13.03
C ALA A 9 0.46 -18.19 -14.23
N ALA A 10 -0.67 -17.82 -14.86
CA ALA A 10 -1.17 -18.52 -16.03
C ALA A 10 -0.17 -18.50 -17.22
N GLU A 11 0.50 -17.37 -17.44
CA GLU A 11 1.55 -17.23 -18.47
C GLU A 11 2.74 -18.20 -18.22
N GLN A 12 2.91 -18.69 -16.99
CA GLN A 12 3.96 -19.64 -16.59
C GLN A 12 3.45 -21.07 -16.35
N GLY A 13 2.19 -21.35 -16.68
CA GLY A 13 1.56 -22.67 -16.47
C GLY A 13 1.33 -23.02 -15.00
N ILE A 14 1.23 -22.01 -14.11
CA ILE A 14 1.02 -22.20 -12.68
C ILE A 14 -0.46 -22.05 -12.35
N SER A 15 -1.02 -23.05 -11.66
CA SER A 15 -2.39 -22.98 -11.10
C SER A 15 -2.36 -22.24 -9.77
N VAL A 16 -3.33 -21.35 -9.55
CA VAL A 16 -3.43 -20.52 -8.34
C VAL A 16 -4.69 -20.88 -7.56
N LEU A 17 -4.52 -21.15 -6.28
CA LEU A 17 -5.59 -21.20 -5.28
C LEU A 17 -5.53 -19.92 -4.45
N MET A 18 -6.68 -19.32 -4.15
CA MET A 18 -6.76 -18.14 -3.31
C MET A 18 -7.60 -18.43 -2.07
N GLU A 19 -7.11 -17.98 -0.94
CA GLU A 19 -7.85 -17.96 0.32
C GLU A 19 -7.72 -16.60 0.98
N ILE A 20 -8.81 -16.10 1.54
CA ILE A 20 -8.82 -14.86 2.32
C ILE A 20 -8.55 -15.24 3.78
N VAL A 21 -7.45 -14.75 4.34
CA VAL A 21 -7.14 -14.91 5.76
C VAL A 21 -8.01 -13.94 6.56
N LEU A 22 -9.00 -14.49 7.25
CA LEU A 22 -9.86 -13.68 8.11
C LEU A 22 -9.15 -13.33 9.42
N PRO A 23 -9.48 -12.19 10.07
CA PRO A 23 -8.83 -11.76 11.31
C PRO A 23 -8.80 -12.81 12.41
N GLN A 24 -9.87 -13.61 12.52
CA GLN A 24 -9.95 -14.69 13.51
C GLN A 24 -8.98 -15.85 13.19
N ALA A 25 -8.86 -16.23 11.92
CA ALA A 25 -7.92 -17.26 11.47
C ALA A 25 -6.48 -16.78 11.67
N GLU A 26 -6.22 -15.52 11.39
CA GLU A 26 -4.92 -14.88 11.61
C GLU A 26 -4.52 -14.88 13.09
N LYS A 27 -5.40 -14.42 13.99
CA LYS A 27 -5.18 -14.43 15.45
C LYS A 27 -4.90 -15.85 15.99
N SER A 28 -5.61 -16.84 15.47
CA SER A 28 -5.46 -18.25 15.88
C SER A 28 -4.32 -18.96 15.17
N CYS A 29 -3.63 -18.31 14.24
CA CYS A 29 -2.62 -18.92 13.37
C CYS A 29 -3.13 -20.16 12.62
N ASN A 30 -4.42 -20.16 12.25
CA ASN A 30 -5.01 -21.25 11.47
C ASN A 30 -4.56 -21.13 10.01
N MET A 31 -3.64 -22.01 9.61
CA MET A 31 -3.14 -22.06 8.25
C MET A 31 -4.18 -22.65 7.28
N PRO A 32 -4.19 -22.21 6.02
CA PRO A 32 -5.05 -22.79 4.98
C PRO A 32 -4.89 -24.29 4.86
N THR A 33 -6.00 -25.01 4.65
CA THR A 33 -6.00 -26.47 4.57
C THR A 33 -5.14 -27.01 3.42
N PHE A 34 -5.07 -26.27 2.31
CA PHE A 34 -4.19 -26.63 1.19
C PHE A 34 -2.70 -26.53 1.55
N LEU A 35 -2.33 -25.63 2.48
CA LEU A 35 -0.98 -25.51 2.99
C LEU A 35 -0.66 -26.65 3.97
N VAL A 36 -1.53 -26.87 4.95
CA VAL A 36 -1.37 -27.95 5.94
C VAL A 36 -1.27 -29.31 5.25
N ASN A 37 -2.09 -29.55 4.21
CA ASN A 37 -2.10 -30.79 3.44
C ASN A 37 -1.05 -30.83 2.30
N ARG A 38 -0.14 -29.86 2.24
CA ARG A 38 0.93 -29.79 1.22
C ARG A 38 0.40 -29.90 -0.22
N LYS A 39 -0.72 -29.23 -0.52
CA LYS A 39 -1.34 -29.22 -1.85
C LYS A 39 -0.88 -28.05 -2.72
N VAL A 40 0.10 -27.26 -2.24
CA VAL A 40 0.69 -26.12 -2.94
C VAL A 40 2.20 -26.18 -2.84
N ASP A 41 2.87 -25.75 -3.88
CA ASP A 41 4.34 -25.76 -3.98
C ASP A 41 4.95 -24.44 -3.49
N GLY A 42 4.15 -23.39 -3.37
CA GLY A 42 4.59 -22.07 -2.90
C GLY A 42 3.43 -21.14 -2.56
N LEU A 43 3.72 -20.04 -1.88
CA LEU A 43 2.74 -19.07 -1.40
C LEU A 43 3.15 -17.64 -1.77
N ILE A 44 2.16 -16.80 -2.07
CA ILE A 44 2.29 -15.35 -2.10
C ILE A 44 1.32 -14.77 -1.09
N PHE A 45 1.85 -14.16 -0.03
CA PHE A 45 1.04 -13.36 0.89
C PHE A 45 0.87 -11.96 0.30
N MET A 46 -0.38 -11.47 0.31
CA MET A 46 -0.74 -10.13 -0.19
C MET A 46 -1.52 -9.37 0.88
N GLY A 47 -1.22 -8.09 1.01
CA GLY A 47 -1.74 -7.24 2.07
C GLY A 47 -0.99 -7.44 3.38
N GLU A 48 -1.35 -6.69 4.41
CA GLU A 48 -0.68 -6.77 5.71
C GLU A 48 -1.07 -8.07 6.43
N ILE A 49 -0.10 -8.87 6.81
CA ILE A 49 -0.26 -10.14 7.55
C ILE A 49 0.62 -10.07 8.79
N SER A 50 0.07 -10.44 9.95
CA SER A 50 0.80 -10.36 11.22
C SER A 50 2.04 -11.25 11.25
N ARG A 51 3.09 -10.74 11.88
CA ARG A 51 4.35 -11.45 12.08
C ARG A 51 4.16 -12.86 12.64
N ARG A 52 3.24 -13.02 13.61
CA ARG A 52 2.95 -14.31 14.23
C ARG A 52 2.42 -15.33 13.21
N TYR A 53 1.54 -14.90 12.31
CA TYR A 53 1.00 -15.75 11.26
C TYR A 53 2.08 -16.13 10.25
N LEU A 54 2.88 -15.15 9.81
CA LEU A 54 4.02 -15.39 8.91
C LEU A 54 5.04 -16.35 9.53
N ALA A 55 5.37 -16.20 10.82
CA ALA A 55 6.27 -17.10 11.53
C ALA A 55 5.75 -18.56 11.53
N THR A 56 4.43 -18.74 11.63
CA THR A 56 3.81 -20.07 11.51
C THR A 56 3.92 -20.61 10.08
N ALA A 57 3.76 -19.75 9.07
CA ALA A 57 3.93 -20.14 7.68
C ALA A 57 5.39 -20.58 7.38
N VAL A 58 6.39 -19.91 7.95
CA VAL A 58 7.82 -20.31 7.86
C VAL A 58 8.01 -21.77 8.31
N GLN A 59 7.35 -22.18 9.40
CA GLN A 59 7.48 -23.54 9.96
C GLN A 59 6.93 -24.64 9.04
N THR A 60 6.10 -24.28 8.05
CA THR A 60 5.57 -25.28 7.09
C THR A 60 6.63 -25.77 6.11
N GLY A 61 7.71 -25.02 5.94
CA GLY A 61 8.78 -25.31 4.97
C GLY A 61 8.37 -25.08 3.51
N VAL A 62 7.14 -24.59 3.25
CA VAL A 62 6.71 -24.22 1.90
C VAL A 62 7.30 -22.85 1.55
N PRO A 63 8.01 -22.71 0.40
CA PRO A 63 8.57 -21.42 0.02
C PRO A 63 7.48 -20.37 -0.18
N PHE A 64 7.74 -19.17 0.30
CA PHE A 64 6.79 -18.07 0.17
C PHE A 64 7.47 -16.73 -0.15
N MET A 65 6.65 -15.78 -0.57
CA MET A 65 6.99 -14.39 -0.81
C MET A 65 5.93 -13.46 -0.24
N LEU A 66 6.35 -12.25 0.11
CA LEU A 66 5.48 -11.14 0.47
C LEU A 66 5.28 -10.24 -0.77
N LEU A 67 4.06 -9.80 -0.99
CA LEU A 67 3.72 -8.94 -2.13
C LEU A 67 2.95 -7.72 -1.66
N ASP A 68 3.53 -6.54 -1.90
CA ASP A 68 3.03 -5.21 -1.53
C ASP A 68 3.11 -4.88 -0.02
N PHE A 69 3.84 -5.68 0.73
CA PHE A 69 4.21 -5.41 2.13
C PHE A 69 5.48 -6.17 2.51
N TYR A 70 6.07 -5.83 3.66
CA TYR A 70 7.20 -6.53 4.26
C TYR A 70 7.09 -6.53 5.79
N ASP A 71 7.85 -7.40 6.43
CA ASP A 71 8.07 -7.42 7.88
C ASP A 71 9.57 -7.58 8.15
N ASP A 72 10.16 -6.61 8.88
CA ASP A 72 11.60 -6.54 9.12
C ASP A 72 12.16 -7.72 9.95
N ALA A 73 11.30 -8.43 10.69
CA ALA A 73 11.72 -9.57 11.51
C ALA A 73 11.51 -10.93 10.83
N ILE A 74 10.90 -10.97 9.66
CA ILE A 74 10.66 -12.18 8.87
C ILE A 74 11.63 -12.20 7.68
N ALA A 75 12.53 -13.18 7.67
CA ALA A 75 13.45 -13.38 6.55
C ALA A 75 12.69 -13.94 5.34
N ALA A 76 12.00 -13.08 4.60
CA ALA A 76 11.25 -13.42 3.40
C ALA A 76 11.58 -12.45 2.27
N ASP A 77 11.63 -12.97 1.04
CA ASP A 77 11.69 -12.09 -0.12
C ASP A 77 10.37 -11.36 -0.28
N CYS A 78 10.43 -10.09 -0.66
CA CYS A 78 9.28 -9.27 -0.93
C CYS A 78 9.39 -8.57 -2.28
N VAL A 79 8.23 -8.26 -2.87
CA VAL A 79 8.11 -7.37 -4.02
C VAL A 79 7.22 -6.22 -3.63
N LEU A 80 7.76 -5.02 -3.73
CA LEU A 80 7.13 -3.78 -3.26
C LEU A 80 6.95 -2.78 -4.41
N SER A 81 5.97 -1.91 -4.28
CA SER A 81 5.97 -0.61 -4.97
C SER A 81 7.06 0.28 -4.36
N ASP A 82 7.63 1.19 -5.15
CA ASP A 82 8.52 2.22 -4.60
C ASP A 82 7.70 3.30 -3.86
N ASN A 83 7.19 2.92 -2.68
CA ASN A 83 6.30 3.73 -1.88
C ASN A 83 6.92 5.06 -1.49
N THR A 84 8.19 5.05 -1.09
CA THR A 84 8.91 6.26 -0.67
C THR A 84 9.12 7.24 -1.83
N SER A 85 9.64 6.77 -2.97
CA SER A 85 9.87 7.65 -4.13
C SER A 85 8.56 8.12 -4.77
N GLY A 86 7.53 7.27 -4.79
CA GLY A 86 6.23 7.63 -5.34
C GLY A 86 5.55 8.74 -4.53
N SER A 87 5.50 8.61 -3.21
CA SER A 87 4.92 9.64 -2.33
C SER A 87 5.78 10.92 -2.32
N TYR A 88 7.11 10.78 -2.35
CA TYR A 88 8.01 11.91 -2.54
C TYR A 88 7.65 12.69 -3.81
N THR A 89 7.48 12.00 -4.95
CA THR A 89 7.11 12.63 -6.24
C THR A 89 5.76 13.35 -6.16
N MET A 90 4.76 12.77 -5.52
CA MET A 90 3.46 13.41 -5.35
C MET A 90 3.53 14.66 -4.48
N THR A 91 4.35 14.61 -3.43
CA THR A 91 4.59 15.77 -2.57
C THR A 91 5.35 16.88 -3.31
N GLU A 92 6.41 16.54 -4.05
CA GLU A 92 7.13 17.51 -4.90
C GLU A 92 6.22 18.14 -5.96
N HIS A 93 5.30 17.37 -6.53
CA HIS A 93 4.30 17.92 -7.47
C HIS A 93 3.48 19.04 -6.79
N LEU A 94 2.95 18.80 -5.59
CA LEU A 94 2.22 19.85 -4.85
C LEU A 94 3.09 21.07 -4.56
N ILE A 95 4.33 20.86 -4.12
CA ILE A 95 5.29 21.93 -3.85
C ILE A 95 5.57 22.75 -5.13
N SER A 96 5.73 22.08 -6.26
CA SER A 96 6.00 22.73 -7.57
C SER A 96 4.83 23.59 -8.06
N THR A 97 3.60 23.24 -7.66
CA THR A 97 2.38 24.03 -7.94
C THR A 97 2.17 25.20 -6.97
N GLY A 98 3.11 25.43 -6.06
CA GLY A 98 3.11 26.56 -5.13
C GLY A 98 2.54 26.25 -3.74
N ARG A 99 2.13 25.01 -3.46
CA ARG A 99 1.63 24.60 -2.13
C ARG A 99 2.78 24.57 -1.12
N ARG A 100 2.52 25.04 0.11
CA ARG A 100 3.54 25.15 1.16
C ARG A 100 3.09 24.51 2.48
N ASN A 101 1.79 24.52 2.75
CA ASN A 101 1.18 23.93 3.93
C ASN A 101 0.55 22.58 3.51
N ILE A 102 1.33 21.52 3.56
CA ILE A 102 0.91 20.22 3.02
C ILE A 102 0.76 19.23 4.16
N GLY A 103 -0.43 18.60 4.24
CA GLY A 103 -0.72 17.53 5.19
C GLY A 103 -0.57 16.14 4.54
N PHE A 104 -0.59 15.11 5.38
CA PHE A 104 -0.61 13.71 4.98
C PHE A 104 -1.86 13.02 5.49
N VAL A 105 -2.45 12.14 4.67
CA VAL A 105 -3.62 11.35 5.06
C VAL A 105 -3.30 9.86 4.95
N GLY A 106 -3.25 9.21 6.11
CA GLY A 106 -2.95 7.79 6.22
C GLY A 106 -2.58 7.40 7.65
N SER A 107 -3.14 6.31 8.12
CA SER A 107 -2.81 5.70 9.42
C SER A 107 -1.44 5.02 9.32
N VAL A 108 -0.40 5.80 9.66
CA VAL A 108 1.01 5.51 9.35
C VAL A 108 1.50 4.17 9.88
N LEU A 109 0.96 3.72 11.02
CA LEU A 109 1.35 2.45 11.64
C LEU A 109 0.50 1.25 11.20
N SER A 110 -0.47 1.46 10.30
CA SER A 110 -1.38 0.38 9.89
C SER A 110 -0.74 -0.59 8.91
N THR A 111 0.16 -0.13 8.03
CA THR A 111 0.88 -0.97 7.06
C THR A 111 2.27 -0.43 6.76
N SER A 112 3.19 -1.31 6.37
CA SER A 112 4.52 -0.95 5.90
C SER A 112 4.47 0.02 4.71
N SER A 113 3.56 -0.19 3.77
CA SER A 113 3.39 0.67 2.58
C SER A 113 2.94 2.09 2.94
N ILE A 114 2.02 2.27 3.92
CA ILE A 114 1.60 3.60 4.37
C ILE A 114 2.74 4.32 5.08
N MET A 115 3.50 3.60 5.92
CA MET A 115 4.69 4.14 6.58
C MET A 115 5.70 4.65 5.54
N ASP A 116 6.03 3.86 4.53
CA ASP A 116 6.98 4.24 3.49
C ASP A 116 6.48 5.45 2.68
N ARG A 117 5.18 5.52 2.39
CA ARG A 117 4.57 6.69 1.72
C ARG A 117 4.67 7.94 2.59
N TYR A 118 4.42 7.82 3.90
CA TYR A 118 4.63 8.91 4.84
C TYR A 118 6.08 9.38 4.88
N LEU A 119 7.05 8.46 4.91
CA LEU A 119 8.48 8.80 4.87
C LEU A 119 8.86 9.52 3.55
N GLY A 120 8.25 9.15 2.45
CA GLY A 120 8.40 9.86 1.17
C GLY A 120 7.91 11.32 1.24
N TYR A 121 6.72 11.53 1.81
CA TYR A 121 6.18 12.86 2.08
C TYR A 121 7.12 13.68 2.99
N VAL A 122 7.53 13.11 4.14
CA VAL A 122 8.46 13.76 5.08
C VAL A 122 9.76 14.17 4.39
N LYS A 123 10.34 13.29 3.58
CA LYS A 123 11.56 13.55 2.83
C LYS A 123 11.41 14.76 1.89
N ALA A 124 10.29 14.88 1.18
CA ALA A 124 10.03 16.01 0.28
C ALA A 124 9.88 17.33 1.04
N MET A 125 9.10 17.31 2.13
CA MET A 125 8.89 18.49 2.97
C MET A 125 10.21 19.00 3.57
N LEU A 126 11.02 18.11 4.13
CA LEU A 126 12.34 18.45 4.70
C LEU A 126 13.28 19.03 3.65
N ARG A 127 13.33 18.44 2.45
CA ARG A 127 14.17 18.96 1.36
C ARG A 127 13.75 20.33 0.88
N ALA A 128 12.48 20.65 0.94
CA ALA A 128 11.91 21.93 0.58
C ALA A 128 11.99 22.98 1.72
N GLY A 129 12.45 22.58 2.92
CA GLY A 129 12.46 23.45 4.10
C GLY A 129 11.06 23.84 4.59
N LEU A 130 10.05 22.98 4.32
CA LEU A 130 8.67 23.22 4.69
C LEU A 130 8.31 22.56 6.03
N PRO A 131 7.37 23.13 6.81
CA PRO A 131 7.00 22.59 8.10
C PRO A 131 6.19 21.29 7.95
N ILE A 132 6.43 20.34 8.84
CA ILE A 132 5.62 19.15 9.03
C ILE A 132 4.85 19.35 10.33
N ARG A 133 3.51 19.34 10.25
CA ARG A 133 2.64 19.58 11.41
C ARG A 133 1.84 18.32 11.72
N ASP A 134 1.82 17.92 12.98
CA ASP A 134 1.09 16.72 13.43
C ASP A 134 -0.43 16.87 13.28
N ASP A 135 -0.97 18.08 13.43
CA ASP A 135 -2.39 18.38 13.27
C ASP A 135 -2.86 18.32 11.79
N TRP A 136 -1.93 18.24 10.82
CA TRP A 136 -2.22 18.01 9.41
C TRP A 136 -2.01 16.54 8.99
N ARG A 137 -1.73 15.66 9.94
CA ARG A 137 -1.71 14.22 9.70
C ARG A 137 -3.05 13.61 10.09
N LEU A 138 -3.81 13.19 9.11
CA LEU A 138 -5.14 12.61 9.32
C LEU A 138 -5.07 11.09 9.26
N GLU A 139 -5.67 10.43 10.25
CA GLU A 139 -5.86 9.00 10.22
C GLU A 139 -7.00 8.64 9.25
N ASP A 140 -6.85 7.56 8.49
CA ASP A 140 -7.82 7.12 7.49
C ASP A 140 -8.56 5.83 7.88
N ARG A 141 -8.06 5.12 8.90
CA ARG A 141 -8.62 3.84 9.35
C ARG A 141 -8.43 3.62 10.84
N ASP A 142 -9.30 2.76 11.39
CA ASP A 142 -9.21 2.30 12.78
C ASP A 142 -8.20 1.15 12.95
N ASP A 143 -8.07 0.66 14.20
CA ASP A 143 -7.18 -0.45 14.56
C ASP A 143 -7.54 -1.79 13.89
N GLN A 144 -8.72 -1.87 13.26
CA GLN A 144 -9.17 -3.04 12.51
C GLN A 144 -8.96 -2.86 10.98
N GLY A 145 -8.37 -1.74 10.56
CA GLY A 145 -8.13 -1.41 9.16
C GLY A 145 -9.36 -0.89 8.41
N LYS A 146 -10.47 -0.60 9.10
CA LYS A 146 -11.68 -0.07 8.50
C LYS A 146 -11.59 1.44 8.32
N PHE A 147 -11.94 1.94 7.13
CA PHE A 147 -11.96 3.38 6.85
C PHE A 147 -12.85 4.15 7.82
N MET A 148 -12.32 5.28 8.29
CA MET A 148 -13.00 6.21 9.18
C MET A 148 -13.35 7.53 8.47
N PRO A 149 -14.39 8.24 8.93
CA PRO A 149 -14.63 9.62 8.52
C PRO A 149 -13.49 10.53 8.95
N PHE A 150 -13.13 11.50 8.11
CA PHE A 150 -12.11 12.50 8.45
C PHE A 150 -12.66 13.59 9.37
N SER A 151 -11.88 13.91 10.41
CA SER A 151 -12.02 15.16 11.16
C SER A 151 -11.04 16.15 10.55
N LEU A 152 -11.56 17.17 9.85
CA LEU A 152 -10.71 18.19 9.24
C LEU A 152 -10.04 19.05 10.33
N PRO A 153 -8.76 19.45 10.13
CA PRO A 153 -8.07 20.28 11.11
C PRO A 153 -8.70 21.68 11.20
N HIS A 154 -8.59 22.32 12.35
CA HIS A 154 -9.09 23.67 12.55
C HIS A 154 -8.40 24.69 11.64
N GLU A 155 -7.09 24.57 11.54
CA GLU A 155 -6.26 25.33 10.59
C GLU A 155 -5.97 24.44 9.38
N MET A 156 -6.62 24.74 8.25
CA MET A 156 -6.53 23.89 7.06
C MET A 156 -5.19 24.09 6.33
N PRO A 157 -4.53 23.01 5.91
CA PRO A 157 -3.43 23.10 4.96
C PRO A 157 -3.95 23.45 3.57
N ASP A 158 -3.06 23.85 2.68
CA ASP A 158 -3.38 24.17 1.28
C ASP A 158 -3.34 22.92 0.35
N ALA A 159 -2.86 21.78 0.86
CA ALA A 159 -2.89 20.51 0.15
C ALA A 159 -2.79 19.30 1.08
N PHE A 160 -3.19 18.12 0.57
CA PHE A 160 -2.97 16.82 1.20
C PHE A 160 -2.37 15.82 0.22
N VAL A 161 -1.38 15.06 0.70
CA VAL A 161 -0.90 13.82 0.10
C VAL A 161 -1.62 12.65 0.76
N CYS A 162 -2.40 11.90 0.00
CA CYS A 162 -3.13 10.74 0.51
C CYS A 162 -2.37 9.44 0.25
N ASN A 163 -2.47 8.52 1.19
CA ASN A 163 -1.80 7.23 1.07
C ASN A 163 -2.31 6.38 -0.12
N CYS A 164 -3.57 6.56 -0.54
CA CYS A 164 -4.13 5.88 -1.71
C CYS A 164 -5.30 6.67 -2.32
N ASP A 165 -5.71 6.30 -3.54
CA ASP A 165 -6.79 6.96 -4.28
C ASP A 165 -8.16 6.85 -3.60
N ALA A 166 -8.44 5.74 -2.91
CA ALA A 166 -9.70 5.59 -2.18
C ALA A 166 -9.81 6.58 -1.03
N VAL A 167 -8.72 6.81 -0.33
CA VAL A 167 -8.61 7.81 0.75
C VAL A 167 -8.71 9.22 0.17
N ALA A 168 -8.00 9.48 -0.93
CA ALA A 168 -8.06 10.78 -1.62
C ALA A 168 -9.48 11.12 -2.09
N TYR A 169 -10.18 10.15 -2.67
CA TYR A 169 -11.58 10.31 -3.09
C TYR A 169 -12.49 10.68 -1.89
N ASN A 170 -12.39 9.94 -0.79
CA ASN A 170 -13.19 10.21 0.41
C ASN A 170 -12.87 11.58 1.02
N LEU A 171 -11.59 11.97 1.00
CA LEU A 171 -11.18 13.31 1.45
C LEU A 171 -11.75 14.41 0.58
N VAL A 172 -11.67 14.29 -0.75
CA VAL A 172 -12.24 15.26 -1.70
C VAL A 172 -13.74 15.44 -1.45
N GLU A 173 -14.48 14.35 -1.27
CA GLU A 173 -15.92 14.43 -0.97
C GLU A 173 -16.19 15.07 0.40
N THR A 174 -15.32 14.85 1.37
CA THR A 174 -15.42 15.51 2.69
C THR A 174 -15.12 17.00 2.60
N LEU A 175 -14.05 17.38 1.88
CA LEU A 175 -13.70 18.79 1.66
C LEU A 175 -14.84 19.55 0.98
N LYS A 176 -15.42 19.00 -0.09
CA LYS A 176 -16.56 19.62 -0.79
C LYS A 176 -17.79 19.81 0.11
N ARG A 177 -18.13 18.80 0.92
CA ARG A 177 -19.25 18.91 1.88
C ARG A 177 -19.04 19.99 2.94
N ASN A 178 -17.77 20.33 3.22
CA ASN A 178 -17.38 21.41 4.13
C ASN A 178 -17.12 22.75 3.42
N GLY A 179 -17.47 22.87 2.13
CA GLY A 179 -17.42 24.12 1.38
C GLY A 179 -16.07 24.45 0.74
N TYR A 180 -15.09 23.56 0.80
CA TYR A 180 -13.78 23.76 0.16
C TYR A 180 -13.83 23.38 -1.32
N ARG A 181 -13.23 24.21 -2.17
CA ARG A 181 -13.04 23.92 -3.59
C ARG A 181 -11.74 23.13 -3.77
N VAL A 182 -11.83 22.00 -4.49
CA VAL A 182 -10.68 21.18 -4.84
C VAL A 182 -10.43 21.32 -6.35
N PRO A 183 -9.23 21.70 -6.80
CA PRO A 183 -7.98 21.90 -6.05
C PRO A 183 -7.73 23.35 -5.60
N GLN A 184 -8.68 24.31 -5.79
CA GLN A 184 -8.42 25.74 -5.64
C GLN A 184 -8.05 26.12 -4.20
N ASP A 185 -8.88 25.72 -3.22
CA ASP A 185 -8.68 26.01 -1.81
C ASP A 185 -7.74 24.96 -1.18
N VAL A 186 -7.98 23.66 -1.47
CA VAL A 186 -7.17 22.55 -0.97
C VAL A 186 -6.89 21.57 -2.11
N ALA A 187 -5.63 21.38 -2.48
CA ALA A 187 -5.23 20.38 -3.46
C ALA A 187 -5.12 18.99 -2.82
N VAL A 188 -5.40 17.92 -3.58
CA VAL A 188 -5.32 16.55 -3.09
C VAL A 188 -4.62 15.68 -4.14
N THR A 189 -3.63 14.88 -3.70
CA THR A 189 -3.01 13.85 -4.53
C THR A 189 -3.27 12.47 -3.96
N GLY A 190 -3.35 11.48 -4.84
CA GLY A 190 -3.55 10.07 -4.50
C GLY A 190 -2.33 9.21 -4.79
N TYR A 191 -2.52 7.90 -4.63
CA TYR A 191 -1.55 6.86 -4.91
C TYR A 191 -2.30 5.62 -5.42
N ASP A 192 -1.74 4.84 -6.31
CA ASP A 192 -2.15 3.62 -6.99
C ASP A 192 -2.56 3.81 -8.46
N ASP A 193 -3.05 4.98 -8.87
CA ASP A 193 -3.71 5.27 -10.16
C ASP A 193 -4.80 4.24 -10.45
N TYR A 194 -5.65 4.01 -9.46
CA TYR A 194 -6.76 3.07 -9.54
C TYR A 194 -8.08 3.80 -9.84
N ARG A 195 -9.14 3.05 -10.10
CA ARG A 195 -10.46 3.58 -10.53
C ARG A 195 -10.96 4.81 -9.76
N TYR A 196 -10.61 4.97 -8.49
CA TYR A 196 -10.99 6.13 -7.69
C TYR A 196 -10.35 7.43 -8.19
N SER A 197 -9.16 7.38 -8.81
CA SER A 197 -8.53 8.55 -9.40
C SER A 197 -9.37 9.16 -10.52
N THR A 198 -10.05 8.33 -11.32
CA THR A 198 -10.90 8.74 -12.43
C THR A 198 -12.36 9.00 -12.05
N LEU A 199 -12.87 8.34 -11.00
CA LEU A 199 -14.22 8.58 -10.46
C LEU A 199 -14.32 9.88 -9.68
N CYS A 200 -13.21 10.38 -9.15
CA CYS A 200 -13.14 11.65 -8.45
C CYS A 200 -13.40 12.81 -9.41
N SER A 201 -14.11 13.82 -8.96
CA SER A 201 -14.30 15.08 -9.70
C SER A 201 -13.83 16.26 -8.84
N PRO A 202 -12.78 17.01 -9.23
CA PRO A 202 -11.93 16.78 -10.41
C PRO A 202 -11.17 15.46 -10.29
N GLN A 203 -10.67 14.95 -11.42
CA GLN A 203 -9.79 13.77 -11.42
C GLN A 203 -8.56 14.01 -10.56
N LEU A 204 -8.13 12.96 -9.84
CA LEU A 204 -6.96 13.05 -8.98
C LEU A 204 -5.66 12.96 -9.77
N THR A 205 -4.68 13.76 -9.41
CA THR A 205 -3.28 13.44 -9.70
C THR A 205 -2.87 12.29 -8.78
N SER A 206 -2.46 11.17 -9.36
CA SER A 206 -2.14 9.95 -8.62
C SER A 206 -0.85 9.32 -9.14
N TYR A 207 -0.09 8.69 -8.24
CA TYR A 207 1.09 7.91 -8.59
C TYR A 207 0.69 6.52 -9.06
N ARG A 208 1.12 6.13 -10.28
CA ARG A 208 0.79 4.83 -10.85
C ARG A 208 1.71 3.74 -10.33
N VAL A 209 1.12 2.70 -9.76
CA VAL A 209 1.81 1.46 -9.37
C VAL A 209 1.82 0.47 -10.52
N ASP A 210 2.98 -0.09 -10.86
CA ASP A 210 3.12 -1.16 -11.87
C ASP A 210 2.73 -2.52 -11.28
N LEU A 211 1.41 -2.73 -11.11
CA LEU A 211 0.86 -3.97 -10.56
C LEU A 211 1.22 -5.21 -11.40
N ASP A 212 1.33 -5.07 -12.72
CA ASP A 212 1.67 -6.19 -13.60
C ASP A 212 3.15 -6.56 -13.48
N GLY A 213 4.04 -5.57 -13.40
CA GLY A 213 5.47 -5.77 -13.13
C GLY A 213 5.72 -6.42 -11.78
N MET A 214 5.06 -5.93 -10.73
CA MET A 214 5.13 -6.52 -9.38
C MET A 214 4.68 -7.98 -9.39
N ALA A 215 3.54 -8.28 -10.00
CA ALA A 215 3.01 -9.64 -10.08
C ALA A 215 3.93 -10.58 -10.85
N LYS A 216 4.44 -10.16 -12.02
CA LYS A 216 5.38 -10.95 -12.82
C LYS A 216 6.67 -11.26 -12.04
N THR A 217 7.20 -10.26 -11.34
CA THR A 217 8.41 -10.41 -10.52
C THR A 217 8.18 -11.39 -9.39
N ALA A 218 7.07 -11.24 -8.63
CA ALA A 218 6.73 -12.12 -7.51
C ALA A 218 6.56 -13.58 -7.97
N VAL A 219 5.79 -13.82 -9.04
CA VAL A 219 5.58 -15.17 -9.57
C VAL A 219 6.90 -15.79 -10.06
N ALA A 220 7.72 -15.04 -10.78
CA ALA A 220 9.00 -15.52 -11.29
C ALA A 220 9.98 -15.86 -10.14
N GLN A 221 10.06 -15.04 -9.11
CA GLN A 221 10.92 -15.29 -7.95
C GLN A 221 10.42 -16.48 -7.14
N LEU A 222 9.11 -16.58 -6.86
CA LEU A 222 8.55 -17.73 -6.16
C LEU A 222 8.81 -19.03 -6.93
N ARG A 223 8.64 -19.03 -8.25
CA ARG A 223 8.95 -20.19 -9.09
C ARG A 223 10.40 -20.65 -8.95
N ARG A 224 11.36 -19.71 -8.85
CA ARG A 224 12.78 -20.04 -8.61
C ARG A 224 12.98 -20.67 -7.23
N LYS A 225 12.33 -20.14 -6.20
CA LYS A 225 12.36 -20.72 -4.85
C LYS A 225 11.80 -22.14 -4.82
N MET A 226 10.66 -22.38 -5.48
CA MET A 226 10.08 -23.72 -5.62
C MET A 226 11.03 -24.71 -6.33
N ALA A 227 11.83 -24.24 -7.29
CA ALA A 227 12.83 -25.04 -7.98
C ALA A 227 14.15 -25.17 -7.20
N HIS A 228 14.24 -24.72 -5.94
CA HIS A 228 15.45 -24.67 -5.10
C HIS A 228 16.65 -23.94 -5.75
N LYS A 229 16.38 -23.02 -6.65
CA LYS A 229 17.42 -22.18 -7.26
C LYS A 229 17.69 -20.96 -6.38
N PRO A 230 18.97 -20.56 -6.19
CA PRO A 230 19.28 -19.35 -5.43
C PRO A 230 18.57 -18.14 -6.04
N ALA A 231 18.11 -17.22 -5.17
CA ALA A 231 17.53 -15.95 -5.60
C ALA A 231 18.55 -15.18 -6.46
N ILE A 232 18.07 -14.43 -7.45
CA ILE A 232 18.93 -13.44 -8.12
C ILE A 232 19.15 -12.34 -7.09
N ALA A 233 20.42 -12.00 -6.84
CA ALA A 233 20.77 -10.83 -6.03
C ALA A 233 20.09 -9.57 -6.63
N PRO A 234 19.70 -8.61 -5.79
CA PRO A 234 19.06 -7.38 -6.22
C PRO A 234 19.92 -6.58 -7.18
#